data_6adf0740845ecdd28fbcc9cef70857d3
#
_entry.id   6adf0740845ecdd28fbcc9cef70857d3
#
_cell.length_a   1.000
_cell.length_b   1.000
_cell.length_c   1.000
_cell.angle_alpha   90.00
_cell.angle_beta   90.00
_cell.angle_gamma   90.00
#
_symmetry.space_group_name_H-M   'P 1'
#
loop_
_entity.id
_entity.type
_entity.pdbx_description
1 polymer ?
#
loop_
_entity_poly.entity_id
_entity_poly.type
_entity_poly.pdbx_seq_one_letter_code
_entity_poly.pdbx_strand_id
1 'polypeptide(L)'
;MLKKPFTHYSFSNTLEMEECCKEHFSEYYQGSKFNCNVTQLTTGRLETNTICAPVKDVHLEVFSSNQALLYEEEANINSISFCWIKGQEKGVRKSETIISGHRMNSSSIAGFNRISKTGGNAWNILGANDTLYCMSLRWERMKERIQSLNAYNAYAKIEECIGIDCETMSSTQLKELVIRHFNGQQIKQPSKAFDLAIACLEVDDYSTDIRTSRSTSTDLIEDIVKLIHQDRNGMSPISLAEISEHLDSSKTSLNRACKSMFNMNVLDLAKSIRLEQVRKALSCQSLSSGLRIFTKEQTAQYFGFSKWRAFEELYFRSFLETPEETIERTREINISFTKQNGGDS
;
A
#
# COMPACT_ATOMS: atom_id res chain seq x y z
N MET A 1 -7.04 1.75 32.07
CA MET A 1 -6.37 0.75 31.25
C MET A 1 -5.18 1.40 30.58
N LEU A 2 -3.96 0.95 30.84
CA LEU A 2 -2.77 1.35 30.08
C LEU A 2 -2.95 0.81 28.64
N LYS A 3 -3.14 1.68 27.65
CA LYS A 3 -3.16 1.26 26.22
C LYS A 3 -1.87 0.48 25.97
N LYS A 4 -2.01 -0.72 25.38
CA LYS A 4 -0.83 -1.49 24.95
C LYS A 4 -0.01 -0.59 24.03
N PRO A 5 1.31 -0.48 24.19
CA PRO A 5 2.12 0.44 23.41
C PRO A 5 2.20 0.07 21.93
N PHE A 6 1.86 -1.19 21.59
CA PHE A 6 1.91 -1.72 20.23
C PHE A 6 0.64 -2.51 19.93
N THR A 7 0.13 -2.36 18.72
CA THR A 7 -0.92 -3.23 18.17
C THR A 7 -0.31 -4.08 17.07
N HIS A 8 -0.49 -5.39 17.16
CA HIS A 8 0.01 -6.35 16.19
C HIS A 8 -1.15 -6.88 15.37
N TYR A 9 -0.97 -6.88 14.06
CA TYR A 9 -1.89 -7.46 13.09
C TYR A 9 -1.15 -8.48 12.24
N SER A 10 -1.84 -9.55 11.87
CA SER A 10 -1.36 -10.54 10.92
C SER A 10 -2.53 -10.90 10.02
N PHE A 11 -2.32 -10.81 8.71
CA PHE A 11 -3.37 -11.04 7.74
C PHE A 11 -2.98 -12.18 6.81
N SER A 12 -3.97 -12.97 6.44
CA SER A 12 -3.84 -14.08 5.50
C SER A 12 -4.51 -13.79 4.14
N ASN A 13 -5.17 -12.64 4.02
CA ASN A 13 -5.75 -12.15 2.77
C ASN A 13 -5.77 -10.61 2.73
N THR A 14 -5.94 -10.08 1.52
CA THR A 14 -5.89 -8.63 1.26
C THR A 14 -7.13 -7.89 1.75
N LEU A 15 -8.29 -8.55 1.82
CA LEU A 15 -9.53 -7.93 2.30
C LEU A 15 -9.43 -7.59 3.79
N GLU A 16 -8.91 -8.51 4.61
CA GLU A 16 -8.66 -8.27 6.05
C GLU A 16 -7.73 -7.07 6.26
N MET A 17 -6.71 -6.93 5.40
CA MET A 17 -5.80 -5.77 5.43
C MET A 17 -6.55 -4.47 5.13
N GLU A 18 -7.37 -4.45 4.08
CA GLU A 18 -8.13 -3.27 3.67
C GLU A 18 -9.14 -2.84 4.74
N GLU A 19 -9.83 -3.78 5.37
CA GLU A 19 -10.76 -3.52 6.46
C GLU A 19 -10.04 -2.97 7.68
N CYS A 20 -8.92 -3.57 8.08
CA CYS A 20 -8.11 -3.09 9.18
C CYS A 20 -7.55 -1.68 8.90
N CYS A 21 -7.08 -1.42 7.68
CA CYS A 21 -6.62 -0.09 7.29
C CYS A 21 -7.74 0.96 7.43
N LYS A 22 -8.96 0.66 6.96
CA LYS A 22 -10.11 1.57 7.08
C LYS A 22 -10.43 1.90 8.53
N GLU A 23 -10.45 0.92 9.42
CA GLU A 23 -10.76 1.10 10.83
C GLU A 23 -9.63 1.83 11.57
N HIS A 24 -8.42 1.31 11.49
CA HIS A 24 -7.27 1.81 12.24
C HIS A 24 -6.86 3.23 11.82
N PHE A 25 -6.79 3.48 10.51
CA PHE A 25 -6.43 4.82 10.01
C PHE A 25 -7.54 5.84 10.19
N SER A 26 -8.82 5.43 10.17
CA SER A 26 -9.94 6.33 10.48
C SER A 26 -9.87 6.87 11.91
N GLU A 27 -9.47 6.05 12.89
CA GLU A 27 -9.26 6.49 14.27
C GLU A 27 -8.06 7.45 14.39
N TYR A 28 -6.95 7.12 13.74
CA TYR A 28 -5.73 7.92 13.81
C TYR A 28 -5.87 9.27 13.10
N TYR A 29 -6.49 9.29 11.94
CA TYR A 29 -6.65 10.49 11.10
C TYR A 29 -7.96 11.25 11.32
N GLN A 30 -8.63 11.03 12.45
CA GLN A 30 -9.81 11.79 12.92
C GLN A 30 -10.95 11.88 11.89
N GLY A 31 -11.42 10.73 11.43
CA GLY A 31 -12.63 10.63 10.60
C GLY A 31 -12.39 10.82 9.09
N SER A 32 -11.16 10.97 8.65
CA SER A 32 -10.83 10.81 7.23
C SER A 32 -11.06 9.35 6.84
N LYS A 33 -11.95 9.09 5.88
CA LYS A 33 -12.08 7.75 5.32
C LYS A 33 -10.80 7.46 4.56
N PHE A 34 -10.07 6.47 5.04
CA PHE A 34 -8.90 5.95 4.34
C PHE A 34 -9.35 4.77 3.48
N ASN A 35 -9.34 4.95 2.16
CA ASN A 35 -9.61 3.87 1.23
C ASN A 35 -8.27 3.33 0.72
N CYS A 36 -8.12 2.03 0.85
CA CYS A 36 -6.97 1.30 0.38
C CYS A 36 -7.45 0.09 -0.41
N ASN A 37 -6.88 -0.15 -1.59
CA ASN A 37 -7.03 -1.39 -2.32
C ASN A 37 -5.68 -2.12 -2.30
N VAL A 38 -5.71 -3.40 -1.99
CA VAL A 38 -4.52 -4.24 -1.97
C VAL A 38 -4.66 -5.35 -2.99
N THR A 39 -3.64 -5.55 -3.82
CA THR A 39 -3.57 -6.65 -4.80
C THR A 39 -2.30 -7.46 -4.58
N GLN A 40 -2.45 -8.77 -4.41
CA GLN A 40 -1.31 -9.68 -4.35
C GLN A 40 -0.74 -9.88 -5.76
N LEU A 41 0.55 -9.57 -5.93
CA LEU A 41 1.24 -9.64 -7.23
C LEU A 41 1.99 -10.95 -7.45
N THR A 42 2.39 -11.64 -6.39
CA THR A 42 3.11 -12.92 -6.45
C THR A 42 2.22 -14.06 -6.00
N THR A 43 2.54 -15.26 -6.44
CA THR A 43 1.76 -16.47 -6.14
C THR A 43 2.17 -17.09 -4.82
N GLY A 44 1.19 -17.57 -4.06
CA GLY A 44 1.39 -18.22 -2.77
C GLY A 44 0.42 -17.73 -1.71
N ARG A 45 0.41 -18.39 -0.56
CA ARG A 45 -0.40 -17.96 0.58
C ARG A 45 0.15 -16.64 1.13
N LEU A 46 -0.72 -15.67 1.37
CA LEU A 46 -0.35 -14.40 1.98
C LEU A 46 -0.13 -14.59 3.48
N GLU A 47 1.00 -14.09 3.95
CA GLU A 47 1.32 -13.93 5.37
C GLU A 47 1.93 -12.56 5.56
N THR A 48 1.28 -11.74 6.36
CA THR A 48 1.76 -10.39 6.68
C THR A 48 1.97 -10.23 8.17
N ASN A 49 2.83 -9.31 8.52
CA ASN A 49 3.01 -8.87 9.90
C ASN A 49 3.06 -7.35 9.93
N THR A 50 2.14 -6.74 10.69
CA THR A 50 2.05 -5.30 10.87
C THR A 50 2.11 -4.97 12.36
N ILE A 51 2.96 -4.03 12.73
CA ILE A 51 3.07 -3.52 14.09
C ILE A 51 2.83 -2.02 14.04
N CYS A 52 1.79 -1.56 14.71
CA CYS A 52 1.43 -0.15 14.79
C CYS A 52 1.67 0.40 16.19
N ALA A 53 2.19 1.63 16.26
CA ALA A 53 2.46 2.32 17.51
C ALA A 53 2.04 3.81 17.40
N PRO A 54 0.84 4.17 17.87
CA PRO A 54 0.45 5.58 17.96
C PRO A 54 1.19 6.25 19.10
N VAL A 55 1.93 7.31 18.77
CA VAL A 55 2.59 8.22 19.72
C VAL A 55 2.06 9.61 19.39
N LYS A 56 1.63 10.40 20.36
CA LYS A 56 1.01 11.73 20.16
C LYS A 56 1.49 12.45 18.88
N ASP A 57 0.58 12.74 17.95
CA ASP A 57 0.82 13.38 16.65
C ASP A 57 1.78 12.65 15.71
N VAL A 58 2.22 11.42 16.08
CA VAL A 58 3.10 10.53 15.31
C VAL A 58 2.47 9.15 15.25
N HIS A 59 2.39 8.57 14.08
CA HIS A 59 2.03 7.18 13.90
C HIS A 59 3.23 6.42 13.32
N LEU A 60 3.57 5.32 13.97
CA LEU A 60 4.67 4.45 13.55
C LEU A 60 4.12 3.11 13.12
N GLU A 61 4.64 2.61 12.01
CA GLU A 61 4.25 1.31 11.48
C GLU A 61 5.48 0.55 10.99
N VAL A 62 5.48 -0.75 11.25
CA VAL A 62 6.39 -1.71 10.60
C VAL A 62 5.53 -2.73 9.90
N PHE A 63 5.74 -2.87 8.61
CA PHE A 63 4.97 -3.78 7.77
C PHE A 63 5.89 -4.72 6.99
N SER A 64 5.55 -6.01 6.95
CA SER A 64 6.22 -7.00 6.13
C SER A 64 5.24 -7.99 5.53
N SER A 65 5.57 -8.53 4.37
CA SER A 65 4.79 -9.53 3.67
C SER A 65 5.69 -10.54 2.98
N ASN A 66 5.29 -11.82 2.98
CA ASN A 66 5.96 -12.86 2.21
C ASN A 66 5.63 -12.82 0.71
N GLN A 67 4.62 -12.02 0.33
CA GLN A 67 4.19 -11.79 -1.04
C GLN A 67 4.41 -10.34 -1.45
N ALA A 68 4.64 -10.09 -2.74
CA ALA A 68 4.64 -8.73 -3.26
C ALA A 68 3.20 -8.21 -3.35
N LEU A 69 2.99 -6.99 -2.87
CA LEU A 69 1.68 -6.36 -2.78
C LEU A 69 1.68 -5.00 -3.48
N LEU A 70 0.66 -4.77 -4.29
CA LEU A 70 0.33 -3.44 -4.81
C LEU A 70 -0.69 -2.80 -3.88
N TYR A 71 -0.38 -1.60 -3.40
CA TYR A 71 -1.26 -0.74 -2.62
C TYR A 71 -1.70 0.44 -3.48
N GLU A 72 -2.99 0.70 -3.48
CA GLU A 72 -3.59 1.91 -4.04
C GLU A 72 -4.30 2.62 -2.90
N GLU A 73 -3.82 3.80 -2.54
CA GLU A 73 -4.26 4.54 -1.37
C GLU A 73 -4.78 5.91 -1.76
N GLU A 74 -5.88 6.34 -1.16
CA GLU A 74 -6.26 7.75 -1.19
C GLU A 74 -5.26 8.55 -0.36
N ALA A 75 -4.72 9.62 -0.96
CA ALA A 75 -3.74 10.45 -0.28
C ALA A 75 -4.33 11.12 0.97
N ASN A 76 -3.66 10.96 2.10
CA ASN A 76 -4.08 11.60 3.34
C ASN A 76 -3.53 13.01 3.44
N ILE A 77 -4.42 14.01 3.36
CA ILE A 77 -4.07 15.42 3.46
C ILE A 77 -3.67 15.88 4.88
N ASN A 78 -3.99 15.09 5.90
CA ASN A 78 -3.79 15.44 7.31
C ASN A 78 -2.46 14.94 7.87
N SER A 79 -1.72 14.13 7.11
CA SER A 79 -0.43 13.61 7.52
C SER A 79 0.61 13.70 6.41
N ILE A 80 1.86 13.54 6.82
CA ILE A 80 3.01 13.37 5.94
C ILE A 80 3.76 12.12 6.39
N SER A 81 4.07 11.23 5.46
CA SER A 81 4.70 9.94 5.75
C SER A 81 6.16 9.92 5.30
N PHE A 82 6.99 9.29 6.12
CA PHE A 82 8.40 9.01 5.87
C PHE A 82 8.56 7.51 5.92
N CYS A 83 8.78 6.89 4.76
CA CYS A 83 8.86 5.44 4.61
C CYS A 83 10.27 5.04 4.16
N TRP A 84 10.78 3.95 4.71
CA TRP A 84 12.05 3.35 4.30
C TRP A 84 12.00 1.82 4.47
N ILE A 85 12.86 1.13 3.76
CA ILE A 85 13.01 -0.32 3.89
C ILE A 85 14.22 -0.66 4.77
N LYS A 86 14.11 -1.74 5.52
CA LYS A 86 15.28 -2.34 6.18
C LYS A 86 16.18 -2.92 5.08
N GLY A 87 17.47 -2.54 5.09
CA GLY A 87 18.43 -3.10 4.15
C GLY A 87 18.43 -4.62 4.24
N GLN A 88 18.17 -5.28 3.11
CA GLN A 88 18.29 -6.73 3.03
C GLN A 88 19.76 -7.11 2.93
N GLU A 89 20.15 -8.20 3.60
CA GLU A 89 21.41 -8.89 3.31
C GLU A 89 21.43 -9.25 1.82
N LYS A 90 22.62 -9.14 1.20
CA LYS A 90 22.84 -9.33 -0.24
C LYS A 90 22.32 -10.70 -0.70
N GLY A 91 21.08 -10.77 -1.11
CA GLY A 91 20.39 -11.93 -1.65
C GLY A 91 19.56 -11.55 -2.89
N VAL A 92 19.20 -12.54 -3.69
CA VAL A 92 18.45 -12.33 -4.93
C VAL A 92 17.08 -11.74 -4.58
N ARG A 93 16.85 -10.46 -4.85
CA ARG A 93 15.56 -9.81 -4.76
C ARG A 93 14.64 -10.41 -5.82
N LYS A 94 13.53 -11.01 -5.39
CA LYS A 94 12.47 -11.46 -6.31
C LYS A 94 11.52 -10.33 -6.73
N SER A 95 11.41 -9.29 -5.92
CA SER A 95 10.58 -8.10 -6.16
C SER A 95 11.19 -6.90 -5.43
N GLU A 96 10.87 -5.71 -5.90
CA GLU A 96 11.40 -4.45 -5.37
C GLU A 96 10.28 -3.64 -4.72
N THR A 97 10.59 -2.99 -3.61
CA THR A 97 9.68 -2.03 -2.98
C THR A 97 9.76 -0.70 -3.73
N ILE A 98 8.60 -0.17 -4.10
CA ILE A 98 8.45 1.09 -4.84
C ILE A 98 7.45 1.96 -4.09
N ILE A 99 7.83 3.18 -3.76
CA ILE A 99 6.99 4.18 -3.11
C ILE A 99 6.82 5.37 -4.06
N SER A 100 5.57 5.68 -4.40
CA SER A 100 5.23 6.78 -5.31
C SER A 100 6.06 6.78 -6.62
N GLY A 101 6.30 5.58 -7.18
CA GLY A 101 7.09 5.39 -8.40
C GLY A 101 8.60 5.35 -8.23
N HIS A 102 9.12 5.59 -7.03
CA HIS A 102 10.55 5.49 -6.72
C HIS A 102 10.92 4.11 -6.16
N ARG A 103 11.95 3.49 -6.71
CA ARG A 103 12.51 2.23 -6.21
C ARG A 103 13.32 2.49 -4.95
N MET A 104 12.90 1.87 -3.87
CA MET A 104 13.54 2.02 -2.57
C MET A 104 14.85 1.27 -2.48
N ASN A 105 15.83 1.90 -1.89
CA ASN A 105 17.08 1.28 -1.45
C ASN A 105 17.29 1.58 0.05
N SER A 106 18.40 1.15 0.66
CA SER A 106 18.66 1.34 2.09
C SER A 106 18.83 2.80 2.51
N SER A 107 19.26 3.68 1.60
CA SER A 107 19.44 5.12 1.83
C SER A 107 18.13 5.90 1.64
N SER A 108 17.19 5.40 0.85
CA SER A 108 15.96 6.09 0.51
C SER A 108 15.06 6.33 1.74
N ILE A 109 14.48 7.53 1.80
CA ILE A 109 13.30 7.88 2.60
C ILE A 109 12.31 8.53 1.64
N ALA A 110 11.11 7.96 1.50
CA ALA A 110 10.10 8.44 0.56
C ALA A 110 8.70 8.48 1.19
N GLY A 111 7.71 8.98 0.44
CA GLY A 111 6.32 9.04 0.88
C GLY A 111 5.89 10.36 1.50
N PHE A 112 6.76 11.37 1.56
CA PHE A 112 6.42 12.68 2.13
C PHE A 112 5.81 13.66 1.11
N ASN A 113 5.76 13.30 -0.16
CA ASN A 113 5.12 14.13 -1.16
C ASN A 113 3.60 14.22 -0.92
N ARG A 114 3.11 15.45 -0.90
CA ARG A 114 1.69 15.76 -0.89
C ARG A 114 1.12 15.78 -2.31
N ILE A 115 1.30 14.72 -3.07
CA ILE A 115 0.78 14.54 -4.45
C ILE A 115 -0.73 14.79 -4.53
N SER A 116 -1.44 14.76 -3.41
CA SER A 116 -2.87 14.99 -3.31
C SER A 116 -3.35 16.36 -3.79
N LYS A 117 -2.48 17.27 -4.20
CA LYS A 117 -2.91 18.50 -4.88
C LYS A 117 -3.76 18.23 -6.13
N THR A 118 -3.68 17.03 -6.69
CA THR A 118 -4.41 16.63 -7.90
C THR A 118 -5.53 15.62 -7.66
N GLY A 119 -5.79 15.21 -6.41
CA GLY A 119 -6.82 14.20 -6.10
C GLY A 119 -6.53 12.80 -6.65
N GLY A 120 -5.28 12.49 -6.94
CA GLY A 120 -4.85 11.17 -7.41
C GLY A 120 -4.64 10.20 -6.24
N ASN A 121 -4.83 8.91 -6.51
CA ASN A 121 -4.46 7.85 -5.58
C ASN A 121 -2.94 7.65 -5.64
N ALA A 122 -2.31 7.52 -4.47
CA ALA A 122 -0.94 7.04 -4.41
C ALA A 122 -0.94 5.53 -4.65
N TRP A 123 0.03 5.03 -5.41
CA TRP A 123 0.25 3.60 -5.55
C TRP A 123 1.67 3.25 -5.09
N ASN A 124 1.76 2.16 -4.36
CA ASN A 124 2.99 1.67 -3.78
C ASN A 124 3.10 0.16 -4.00
N ILE A 125 4.30 -0.33 -4.13
CA ILE A 125 4.58 -1.77 -4.17
C ILE A 125 5.46 -2.10 -2.98
N LEU A 126 5.02 -3.05 -2.16
CA LEU A 126 5.90 -3.71 -1.20
C LEU A 126 6.48 -4.96 -1.86
N GLY A 127 7.79 -5.05 -1.91
CA GLY A 127 8.49 -6.24 -2.38
C GLY A 127 8.30 -7.43 -1.44
N ALA A 128 8.22 -8.65 -1.99
CA ALA A 128 8.12 -9.86 -1.18
C ALA A 128 9.32 -10.00 -0.23
N ASN A 129 9.05 -10.24 1.04
CA ASN A 129 10.02 -10.33 2.14
C ASN A 129 10.76 -9.02 2.47
N ASP A 130 10.34 -7.89 1.92
CA ASP A 130 10.81 -6.60 2.39
C ASP A 130 10.11 -6.24 3.71
N THR A 131 10.80 -5.46 4.54
CA THR A 131 10.23 -4.85 5.73
C THR A 131 10.21 -3.35 5.55
N LEU A 132 9.02 -2.78 5.50
CA LEU A 132 8.78 -1.35 5.38
C LEU A 132 8.58 -0.77 6.78
N TYR A 133 9.30 0.30 7.06
CA TYR A 133 9.06 1.18 8.21
C TYR A 133 8.38 2.43 7.70
N CYS A 134 7.36 2.86 8.39
CA CYS A 134 6.65 4.09 8.08
C CYS A 134 6.48 4.93 9.34
N MET A 135 6.77 6.21 9.23
CA MET A 135 6.49 7.21 10.25
C MET A 135 5.60 8.29 9.62
N SER A 136 4.36 8.37 10.08
CA SER A 136 3.41 9.41 9.66
C SER A 136 3.32 10.49 10.73
N LEU A 137 3.49 11.73 10.32
CA LEU A 137 3.45 12.92 11.17
C LEU A 137 2.22 13.76 10.85
N ARG A 138 1.54 14.28 11.86
CA ARG A 138 0.40 15.19 11.67
C ARG A 138 0.85 16.45 10.94
N TRP A 139 0.24 16.74 9.79
CA TRP A 139 0.68 17.81 8.90
C TRP A 139 0.64 19.19 9.56
N GLU A 140 -0.43 19.53 10.28
CA GLU A 140 -0.53 20.84 10.95
C GLU A 140 0.63 21.06 11.94
N ARG A 141 0.98 20.01 12.71
CA ARG A 141 2.13 20.07 13.63
C ARG A 141 3.45 20.17 12.90
N MET A 142 3.58 19.51 11.77
CA MET A 142 4.77 19.60 10.91
C MET A 142 4.94 21.03 10.40
N LYS A 143 3.86 21.65 9.88
CA LYS A 143 3.88 23.06 9.43
C LYS A 143 4.27 24.03 10.55
N GLU A 144 3.63 23.91 11.72
CA GLU A 144 3.96 24.75 12.89
C GLU A 144 5.46 24.65 13.24
N ARG A 145 5.99 23.42 13.18
CA ARG A 145 7.39 23.17 13.53
C ARG A 145 8.34 23.70 12.47
N ILE A 146 8.06 23.51 11.18
CA ILE A 146 8.81 24.10 10.06
C ILE A 146 8.88 25.64 10.22
N GLN A 147 7.74 26.29 10.49
CA GLN A 147 7.69 27.73 10.69
C GLN A 147 8.52 28.18 11.89
N SER A 148 8.41 27.48 13.02
CA SER A 148 9.15 27.81 14.24
C SER A 148 10.67 27.67 14.11
N LEU A 149 11.12 26.82 13.21
CA LEU A 149 12.54 26.59 12.91
C LEU A 149 13.05 27.38 11.70
N ASN A 150 12.18 28.11 11.00
CA ASN A 150 12.46 28.76 9.71
C ASN A 150 13.00 27.78 8.66
N ALA A 151 12.54 26.53 8.68
CA ALA A 151 13.01 25.43 7.83
C ALA A 151 12.34 25.46 6.45
N TYR A 152 12.67 26.48 5.64
CA TYR A 152 12.01 26.74 4.35
C TYR A 152 12.40 25.70 3.28
N ASN A 153 13.63 25.16 3.32
CA ASN A 153 14.05 24.10 2.41
C ASN A 153 13.25 22.82 2.62
N ALA A 154 13.01 22.47 3.90
CA ALA A 154 12.18 21.31 4.24
C ALA A 154 10.76 21.47 3.68
N TYR A 155 10.17 22.66 3.77
CA TYR A 155 8.85 22.94 3.20
C TYR A 155 8.85 22.77 1.68
N ALA A 156 9.83 23.36 0.99
CA ALA A 156 9.96 23.27 -0.46
C ALA A 156 10.13 21.81 -0.91
N LYS A 157 10.98 21.03 -0.24
CA LYS A 157 11.17 19.60 -0.54
C LYS A 157 9.89 18.78 -0.36
N ILE A 158 9.11 19.04 0.69
CA ILE A 158 7.80 18.38 0.88
C ILE A 158 6.84 18.68 -0.27
N GLU A 159 6.88 19.86 -0.84
CA GLU A 159 6.01 20.26 -1.95
C GLU A 159 6.48 19.76 -3.32
N GLU A 160 7.79 19.52 -3.49
CA GLU A 160 8.40 19.25 -4.80
C GLU A 160 8.95 17.83 -4.94
N CYS A 161 9.27 17.14 -3.84
CA CYS A 161 9.94 15.85 -3.84
C CYS A 161 9.02 14.74 -3.31
N ILE A 162 9.21 13.53 -3.79
CA ILE A 162 8.55 12.31 -3.27
C ILE A 162 9.40 11.60 -2.23
N GLY A 163 10.69 11.94 -2.16
CA GLY A 163 11.64 11.33 -1.26
C GLY A 163 13.01 11.98 -1.36
N ILE A 164 13.92 11.47 -0.56
CA ILE A 164 15.35 11.74 -0.59
C ILE A 164 16.12 10.42 -0.63
N ASP A 165 17.24 10.41 -1.30
CA ASP A 165 18.13 9.25 -1.40
C ASP A 165 19.52 9.62 -0.86
N CYS A 166 19.61 9.79 0.45
CA CYS A 166 20.85 10.13 1.11
C CYS A 166 20.98 9.54 2.51
N GLU A 167 22.21 9.17 2.87
CA GLU A 167 22.57 8.77 4.23
C GLU A 167 23.19 9.96 4.97
N THR A 168 22.34 10.74 5.64
CA THR A 168 22.81 11.78 6.56
C THR A 168 22.76 11.28 8.00
N MET A 169 23.43 12.01 8.90
CA MET A 169 23.32 11.76 10.34
C MET A 169 21.84 11.87 10.79
N SER A 170 21.10 12.84 10.26
CA SER A 170 19.68 13.05 10.59
C SER A 170 18.81 11.89 10.11
N SER A 171 19.02 11.39 8.89
CA SER A 171 18.28 10.24 8.35
C SER A 171 18.57 8.96 9.14
N THR A 172 19.82 8.73 9.52
CA THR A 172 20.22 7.61 10.38
C THR A 172 19.56 7.71 11.74
N GLN A 173 19.60 8.87 12.38
CA GLN A 173 18.97 9.09 13.69
C GLN A 173 17.45 8.96 13.65
N LEU A 174 16.80 9.39 12.55
CA LEU A 174 15.37 9.21 12.34
C LEU A 174 14.99 7.74 12.26
N LYS A 175 15.69 6.99 11.41
CA LYS A 175 15.51 5.53 11.27
C LYS A 175 15.75 4.82 12.61
N GLU A 176 16.81 5.14 13.31
CA GLU A 176 17.12 4.59 14.62
C GLU A 176 16.06 4.92 15.68
N LEU A 177 15.53 6.15 15.70
CA LEU A 177 14.49 6.56 16.66
C LEU A 177 13.28 5.62 16.58
N VAL A 178 12.83 5.31 15.35
CA VAL A 178 11.70 4.43 15.10
C VAL A 178 12.04 2.98 15.44
N ILE A 179 13.20 2.48 15.00
CA ILE A 179 13.64 1.11 15.29
C ILE A 179 13.77 0.88 16.80
N ARG A 180 14.35 1.82 17.54
CA ARG A 180 14.47 1.73 19.00
C ARG A 180 13.11 1.74 19.69
N HIS A 181 12.15 2.49 19.16
CA HIS A 181 10.79 2.48 19.71
C HIS A 181 10.17 1.09 19.63
N PHE A 182 10.26 0.42 18.47
CA PHE A 182 9.76 -0.94 18.30
C PHE A 182 10.56 -1.98 19.11
N ASN A 183 11.81 -1.69 19.47
CA ASN A 183 12.63 -2.49 20.38
C ASN A 183 12.39 -2.17 21.87
N GLY A 184 11.30 -1.46 22.21
CA GLY A 184 10.90 -1.19 23.59
C GLY A 184 11.40 0.13 24.19
N GLN A 185 12.19 0.92 23.46
CA GLN A 185 12.65 2.23 23.89
C GLN A 185 11.67 3.32 23.42
N GLN A 186 10.61 3.55 24.18
CA GLN A 186 9.56 4.47 23.81
C GLN A 186 10.07 5.91 23.49
N ILE A 187 9.48 6.50 22.47
CA ILE A 187 9.69 7.92 22.12
C ILE A 187 9.09 8.78 23.24
N LYS A 188 9.93 9.32 24.11
CA LYS A 188 9.50 10.16 25.24
C LYS A 188 9.11 11.58 24.80
N GLN A 189 9.69 12.08 23.73
CA GLN A 189 9.48 13.40 23.18
C GLN A 189 9.06 13.30 21.69
N PRO A 190 7.77 13.34 21.38
CA PRO A 190 7.28 13.26 19.99
C PRO A 190 7.84 14.38 19.09
N SER A 191 8.13 15.56 19.65
CA SER A 191 8.75 16.68 18.91
C SER A 191 10.08 16.29 18.25
N LYS A 192 10.83 15.36 18.85
CA LYS A 192 12.10 14.88 18.28
C LYS A 192 11.91 14.19 16.93
N ALA A 193 10.77 13.51 16.70
CA ALA A 193 10.47 12.90 15.42
C ALA A 193 10.28 13.98 14.33
N PHE A 194 9.57 15.07 14.66
CA PHE A 194 9.42 16.20 13.76
C PHE A 194 10.76 16.89 13.47
N ASP A 195 11.57 17.14 14.51
CA ASP A 195 12.87 17.80 14.36
C ASP A 195 13.81 16.99 13.47
N LEU A 196 13.88 15.68 13.64
CA LEU A 196 14.70 14.81 12.82
C LEU A 196 14.18 14.73 11.38
N ALA A 197 12.86 14.66 11.18
CA ALA A 197 12.26 14.67 9.85
C ALA A 197 12.59 15.98 9.12
N ILE A 198 12.45 17.13 9.79
CA ILE A 198 12.82 18.44 9.24
C ILE A 198 14.32 18.49 8.91
N ALA A 199 15.18 18.03 9.84
CA ALA A 199 16.62 18.02 9.64
C ALA A 199 17.06 17.13 8.46
N CYS A 200 16.33 16.04 8.16
CA CYS A 200 16.57 15.24 6.97
C CYS A 200 16.30 16.02 5.67
N LEU A 201 15.35 16.94 5.69
CA LEU A 201 14.90 17.70 4.53
C LEU A 201 15.66 19.03 4.37
N GLU A 202 16.23 19.59 5.44
CA GLU A 202 17.01 20.86 5.40
C GLU A 202 18.41 20.72 4.79
N VAL A 203 18.79 19.53 4.34
CA VAL A 203 20.09 19.32 3.68
C VAL A 203 20.08 20.02 2.32
N ASP A 204 21.08 20.88 2.07
CA ASP A 204 21.21 21.67 0.84
C ASP A 204 21.66 20.87 -0.40
N ASP A 205 21.84 19.57 -0.28
CA ASP A 205 22.23 18.71 -1.40
C ASP A 205 21.01 18.30 -2.23
N TYR A 206 20.74 19.05 -3.27
CA TYR A 206 19.65 18.78 -4.21
C TYR A 206 19.91 17.56 -5.12
N SER A 207 21.14 17.03 -5.18
CA SER A 207 21.44 15.84 -5.97
C SER A 207 20.81 14.57 -5.40
N THR A 208 20.44 14.61 -4.12
CA THR A 208 19.76 13.51 -3.41
C THR A 208 18.24 13.57 -3.49
N ASP A 209 17.67 14.66 -4.01
CA ASP A 209 16.24 14.88 -4.08
C ASP A 209 15.61 13.95 -5.12
N ILE A 210 14.70 13.10 -4.67
CA ILE A 210 13.83 12.29 -5.54
C ILE A 210 12.64 13.17 -5.91
N ARG A 211 12.76 13.89 -6.99
CA ARG A 211 11.70 14.78 -7.46
C ARG A 211 10.60 13.97 -8.13
N THR A 212 9.39 14.53 -8.11
CA THR A 212 8.27 14.08 -8.96
C THR A 212 8.59 14.34 -10.42
N SER A 213 9.65 13.72 -10.96
CA SER A 213 9.62 13.55 -12.39
C SER A 213 8.50 12.54 -12.63
N ARG A 214 7.31 13.03 -12.98
CA ARG A 214 6.31 12.19 -13.62
C ARG A 214 7.03 11.59 -14.82
N SER A 215 7.66 10.44 -14.60
CA SER A 215 8.14 9.71 -15.74
C SER A 215 6.88 9.29 -16.46
N THR A 216 6.84 9.46 -17.76
CA THR A 216 5.76 8.95 -18.62
C THR A 216 5.40 7.50 -18.28
N SER A 217 6.32 6.74 -17.69
CA SER A 217 6.12 5.37 -17.24
C SER A 217 5.29 5.27 -15.95
N THR A 218 5.45 6.19 -14.99
CA THR A 218 4.71 6.16 -13.71
C THR A 218 3.26 6.56 -13.92
N ASP A 219 3.02 7.65 -14.68
CA ASP A 219 1.67 8.08 -15.04
C ASP A 219 0.95 6.99 -15.84
N LEU A 220 1.66 6.37 -16.77
CA LEU A 220 1.13 5.28 -17.59
C LEU A 220 0.73 4.06 -16.75
N ILE A 221 1.49 3.73 -15.70
CA ILE A 221 1.14 2.64 -14.78
C ILE A 221 -0.11 2.97 -13.98
N GLU A 222 -0.21 4.18 -13.45
CA GLU A 222 -1.40 4.63 -12.73
C GLU A 222 -2.65 4.52 -13.61
N ASP A 223 -2.56 4.99 -14.85
CA ASP A 223 -3.67 4.91 -15.80
C ASP A 223 -4.03 3.46 -16.17
N ILE A 224 -3.03 2.58 -16.36
CA ILE A 224 -3.25 1.15 -16.59
C ILE A 224 -4.02 0.53 -15.41
N VAL A 225 -3.57 0.75 -14.17
CA VAL A 225 -4.18 0.19 -12.97
C VAL A 225 -5.62 0.72 -12.81
N LYS A 226 -5.82 2.04 -12.95
CA LYS A 226 -7.16 2.65 -12.93
C LYS A 226 -8.08 2.06 -13.97
N LEU A 227 -7.62 1.93 -15.21
CA LEU A 227 -8.42 1.39 -16.30
C LEU A 227 -8.84 -0.06 -16.04
N ILE A 228 -7.92 -0.88 -15.50
CA ILE A 228 -8.23 -2.28 -15.14
C ILE A 228 -9.28 -2.34 -14.02
N HIS A 229 -9.18 -1.47 -13.01
CA HIS A 229 -10.16 -1.42 -11.91
C HIS A 229 -11.53 -0.90 -12.36
N GLN A 230 -11.57 0.00 -13.34
CA GLN A 230 -12.79 0.56 -13.89
C GLN A 230 -13.46 -0.35 -14.91
N ASP A 231 -12.73 -1.33 -15.46
CA ASP A 231 -13.26 -2.29 -16.42
C ASP A 231 -14.29 -3.22 -15.76
N ARG A 232 -15.52 -2.72 -15.69
CA ARG A 232 -16.69 -3.41 -15.13
C ARG A 232 -17.51 -4.14 -16.19
N ASN A 233 -17.02 -4.22 -17.42
CA ASN A 233 -17.70 -4.92 -18.51
C ASN A 233 -17.54 -6.46 -18.41
N GLY A 234 -17.70 -6.96 -17.23
CA GLY A 234 -17.66 -8.26 -16.62
C GLY A 234 -17.58 -9.54 -17.50
N MET A 235 -18.04 -9.55 -18.71
CA MET A 235 -18.00 -10.77 -19.54
C MET A 235 -16.81 -10.80 -20.52
N SER A 236 -16.21 -9.68 -20.82
CA SER A 236 -15.05 -9.61 -21.71
C SER A 236 -13.96 -8.75 -21.07
N PRO A 237 -12.89 -9.37 -20.56
CA PRO A 237 -11.77 -8.63 -19.98
C PRO A 237 -11.18 -7.67 -21.01
N ILE A 238 -10.90 -6.43 -20.57
CA ILE A 238 -10.23 -5.45 -21.43
C ILE A 238 -8.96 -6.05 -22.04
N SER A 239 -8.86 -6.00 -23.34
CA SER A 239 -7.71 -6.52 -24.06
C SER A 239 -6.54 -5.53 -24.05
N LEU A 240 -5.33 -6.02 -24.30
CA LEU A 240 -4.16 -5.16 -24.47
C LEU A 240 -4.32 -4.15 -25.62
N ALA A 241 -5.14 -4.47 -26.63
CA ALA A 241 -5.43 -3.55 -27.73
C ALA A 241 -6.31 -2.40 -27.26
N GLU A 242 -7.36 -2.68 -26.50
CA GLU A 242 -8.24 -1.66 -25.93
C GLU A 242 -7.50 -0.78 -24.92
N ILE A 243 -6.65 -1.35 -24.05
CA ILE A 243 -5.79 -0.57 -23.15
C ILE A 243 -4.88 0.38 -23.96
N SER A 244 -4.27 -0.15 -25.04
CA SER A 244 -3.39 0.62 -25.92
C SER A 244 -4.13 1.78 -26.59
N GLU A 245 -5.36 1.56 -27.01
CA GLU A 245 -6.21 2.60 -27.62
C GLU A 245 -6.66 3.65 -26.61
N HIS A 246 -7.15 3.23 -25.42
CA HIS A 246 -7.60 4.16 -24.37
C HIS A 246 -6.49 5.07 -23.85
N LEU A 247 -5.27 4.56 -23.77
CA LEU A 247 -4.13 5.28 -23.18
C LEU A 247 -3.24 5.94 -24.27
N ASP A 248 -3.64 5.88 -25.53
CA ASP A 248 -2.85 6.37 -26.66
C ASP A 248 -1.37 5.97 -26.58
N SER A 249 -1.15 4.71 -26.19
CA SER A 249 0.18 4.17 -25.91
C SER A 249 0.40 2.83 -26.58
N SER A 250 1.59 2.63 -27.18
CA SER A 250 1.89 1.37 -27.86
C SER A 250 1.90 0.18 -26.89
N LYS A 251 1.47 -1.00 -27.34
CA LYS A 251 1.52 -2.26 -26.57
C LYS A 251 2.92 -2.54 -26.01
N THR A 252 3.95 -2.16 -26.75
CA THR A 252 5.36 -2.29 -26.32
C THR A 252 5.68 -1.37 -25.16
N SER A 253 5.23 -0.12 -25.20
CA SER A 253 5.43 0.86 -24.13
C SER A 253 4.70 0.44 -22.86
N LEU A 254 3.43 0.00 -22.98
CA LEU A 254 2.63 -0.52 -21.88
C LEU A 254 3.33 -1.72 -21.18
N ASN A 255 3.74 -2.72 -21.96
CA ASN A 255 4.42 -3.89 -21.41
C ASN A 255 5.80 -3.54 -20.83
N ARG A 256 6.53 -2.58 -21.41
CA ARG A 256 7.81 -2.13 -20.87
C ARG A 256 7.62 -1.45 -19.53
N ALA A 257 6.61 -0.58 -19.39
CA ALA A 257 6.29 0.09 -18.14
C ALA A 257 5.93 -0.95 -17.05
N CYS A 258 5.00 -1.86 -17.32
CA CYS A 258 4.60 -2.91 -16.38
C CYS A 258 5.78 -3.84 -16.02
N LYS A 259 6.58 -4.26 -17.00
CA LYS A 259 7.74 -5.12 -16.74
C LYS A 259 8.81 -4.42 -15.90
N SER A 260 9.00 -3.13 -16.13
CA SER A 260 9.92 -2.31 -15.35
C SER A 260 9.48 -2.18 -13.88
N MET A 261 8.18 -2.06 -13.60
CA MET A 261 7.66 -1.79 -12.27
C MET A 261 7.26 -3.07 -11.51
N PHE A 262 6.57 -3.99 -12.18
CA PHE A 262 5.99 -5.18 -11.56
C PHE A 262 6.71 -6.47 -11.91
N ASN A 263 7.72 -6.41 -12.79
CA ASN A 263 8.37 -7.58 -13.41
C ASN A 263 7.39 -8.53 -14.14
N MET A 264 6.22 -8.02 -14.55
CA MET A 264 5.19 -8.75 -15.29
C MET A 264 4.65 -7.92 -16.46
N ASN A 265 3.94 -8.54 -17.39
CA ASN A 265 3.28 -7.83 -18.47
C ASN A 265 1.91 -7.27 -18.03
N VAL A 266 1.30 -6.41 -18.87
CA VAL A 266 0.01 -5.78 -18.57
C VAL A 266 -1.11 -6.79 -18.32
N LEU A 267 -1.16 -7.88 -19.12
CA LEU A 267 -2.21 -8.87 -18.98
C LEU A 267 -2.06 -9.71 -17.73
N ASP A 268 -0.84 -9.98 -17.28
CA ASP A 268 -0.60 -10.66 -16.01
C ASP A 268 -0.99 -9.77 -14.83
N LEU A 269 -0.67 -8.46 -14.87
CA LEU A 269 -1.13 -7.49 -13.88
C LEU A 269 -2.67 -7.43 -13.83
N ALA A 270 -3.32 -7.30 -14.99
CA ALA A 270 -4.78 -7.30 -15.09
C ALA A 270 -5.40 -8.57 -14.52
N LYS A 271 -4.77 -9.71 -14.75
CA LYS A 271 -5.21 -11.00 -14.21
C LYS A 271 -5.09 -11.04 -12.69
N SER A 272 -3.98 -10.56 -12.12
CA SER A 272 -3.79 -10.49 -10.65
C SER A 272 -4.85 -9.60 -10.00
N ILE A 273 -5.10 -8.41 -10.55
CA ILE A 273 -6.13 -7.49 -10.07
C ILE A 273 -7.52 -8.14 -10.11
N ARG A 274 -7.88 -8.82 -11.20
CA ARG A 274 -9.18 -9.48 -11.32
C ARG A 274 -9.33 -10.67 -10.38
N LEU A 275 -8.28 -11.45 -10.16
CA LEU A 275 -8.30 -12.53 -9.17
C LEU A 275 -8.58 -12.00 -7.77
N GLU A 276 -7.97 -10.88 -7.39
CA GLU A 276 -8.27 -10.22 -6.12
C GLU A 276 -9.71 -9.70 -6.06
N GLN A 277 -10.23 -9.15 -7.15
CA GLN A 277 -11.63 -8.72 -7.22
C GLN A 277 -12.59 -9.90 -7.03
N VAL A 278 -12.31 -11.08 -7.63
CA VAL A 278 -13.06 -12.30 -7.37
C VAL A 278 -12.97 -12.69 -5.90
N ARG A 279 -11.77 -12.71 -5.33
CA ARG A 279 -11.53 -13.06 -3.94
C ARG A 279 -12.35 -12.17 -2.99
N LYS A 280 -12.31 -10.85 -3.20
CA LYS A 280 -13.11 -9.88 -2.45
C LYS A 280 -14.61 -10.10 -2.61
N ALA A 281 -15.09 -10.39 -3.82
CA ALA A 281 -16.49 -10.67 -4.07
C ALA A 281 -16.96 -11.99 -3.42
N LEU A 282 -16.13 -13.02 -3.39
CA LEU A 282 -16.40 -14.26 -2.67
C LEU A 282 -16.44 -14.08 -1.15
N SER A 283 -15.60 -13.18 -0.64
CA SER A 283 -15.53 -12.86 0.79
C SER A 283 -16.62 -11.88 1.26
N CYS A 284 -17.23 -11.11 0.36
CA CYS A 284 -18.19 -10.06 0.72
C CYS A 284 -19.58 -10.35 0.15
N GLN A 285 -20.48 -10.91 0.98
CA GLN A 285 -21.83 -11.24 0.57
C GLN A 285 -22.65 -10.01 0.12
N SER A 286 -22.43 -8.84 0.72
CA SER A 286 -23.10 -7.61 0.31
C SER A 286 -22.64 -7.14 -1.08
N LEU A 287 -21.37 -7.30 -1.42
CA LEU A 287 -20.85 -7.01 -2.75
C LEU A 287 -21.46 -7.96 -3.80
N SER A 288 -21.46 -9.26 -3.52
CA SER A 288 -22.06 -10.26 -4.40
C SER A 288 -23.55 -10.00 -4.64
N SER A 289 -24.29 -9.65 -3.58
CA SER A 289 -25.72 -9.30 -3.68
C SER A 289 -25.95 -8.03 -4.49
N GLY A 290 -25.13 -7.00 -4.28
CA GLY A 290 -25.17 -5.75 -5.05
C GLY A 290 -24.91 -5.95 -6.54
N LEU A 291 -24.02 -6.89 -6.87
CA LEU A 291 -23.70 -7.26 -8.26
C LEU A 291 -24.70 -8.29 -8.83
N ARG A 292 -25.68 -8.75 -8.07
CA ARG A 292 -26.64 -9.84 -8.42
C ARG A 292 -25.94 -11.15 -8.82
N ILE A 293 -24.86 -11.48 -8.13
CA ILE A 293 -24.06 -12.68 -8.33
C ILE A 293 -24.35 -13.62 -7.16
N PHE A 294 -24.76 -14.85 -7.45
CA PHE A 294 -25.24 -15.80 -6.44
C PHE A 294 -24.40 -17.06 -6.33
N THR A 295 -23.56 -17.35 -7.35
CA THR A 295 -22.67 -18.52 -7.31
C THR A 295 -21.21 -18.11 -7.52
N LYS A 296 -20.28 -18.96 -7.06
CA LYS A 296 -18.85 -18.76 -7.26
C LYS A 296 -18.45 -18.75 -8.75
N GLU A 297 -19.12 -19.58 -9.57
CA GLU A 297 -18.94 -19.62 -11.01
C GLU A 297 -19.37 -18.31 -11.67
N GLN A 298 -20.55 -17.79 -11.27
CA GLN A 298 -21.02 -16.48 -11.74
C GLN A 298 -20.08 -15.36 -11.30
N THR A 299 -19.52 -15.44 -10.09
CA THR A 299 -18.52 -14.48 -9.62
C THR A 299 -17.29 -14.51 -10.51
N ALA A 300 -16.70 -15.68 -10.75
CA ALA A 300 -15.55 -15.81 -11.63
C ALA A 300 -15.85 -15.31 -13.06
N GLN A 301 -17.00 -15.68 -13.60
CA GLN A 301 -17.44 -15.27 -14.93
C GLN A 301 -17.64 -13.75 -15.02
N TYR A 302 -18.21 -13.12 -14.00
CA TYR A 302 -18.40 -11.67 -13.94
C TYR A 302 -17.08 -10.90 -14.03
N PHE A 303 -16.00 -11.43 -13.46
CA PHE A 303 -14.67 -10.85 -13.56
C PHE A 303 -13.83 -11.39 -14.74
N GLY A 304 -14.46 -12.02 -15.73
CA GLY A 304 -13.86 -12.40 -17.01
C GLY A 304 -13.23 -13.79 -17.07
N PHE A 305 -13.50 -14.66 -16.09
CA PHE A 305 -13.00 -16.04 -16.07
C PHE A 305 -14.09 -17.01 -16.58
N SER A 306 -14.15 -17.21 -17.88
CA SER A 306 -15.22 -18.01 -18.54
C SER A 306 -15.12 -19.52 -18.34
N LYS A 307 -13.94 -20.04 -18.01
CA LYS A 307 -13.69 -21.48 -17.85
C LYS A 307 -13.41 -21.81 -16.38
N TRP A 308 -14.41 -22.36 -15.68
CA TRP A 308 -14.35 -22.63 -14.25
C TRP A 308 -13.10 -23.41 -13.83
N ARG A 309 -12.82 -24.58 -14.42
CA ARG A 309 -11.64 -25.39 -14.05
C ARG A 309 -10.32 -24.65 -14.20
N ALA A 310 -10.14 -23.92 -15.29
CA ALA A 310 -8.92 -23.12 -15.50
C ALA A 310 -8.83 -21.97 -14.48
N PHE A 311 -9.97 -21.41 -14.08
CA PHE A 311 -10.02 -20.42 -13.01
C PHE A 311 -9.65 -21.02 -11.66
N GLU A 312 -10.23 -22.16 -11.25
CA GLU A 312 -9.90 -22.84 -9.99
C GLU A 312 -8.40 -23.13 -9.87
N GLU A 313 -7.79 -23.71 -10.92
CA GLU A 313 -6.35 -23.97 -10.95
C GLU A 313 -5.53 -22.69 -10.82
N LEU A 314 -5.94 -21.63 -11.50
CA LEU A 314 -5.26 -20.34 -11.44
C LEU A 314 -5.43 -19.68 -10.06
N TYR A 315 -6.64 -19.72 -9.50
CA TYR A 315 -6.97 -19.19 -8.18
C TYR A 315 -6.15 -19.90 -7.09
N PHE A 316 -6.18 -21.25 -7.09
CA PHE A 316 -5.39 -22.04 -6.16
C PHE A 316 -3.89 -21.77 -6.29
N ARG A 317 -3.36 -21.66 -7.50
CA ARG A 317 -1.94 -21.31 -7.72
C ARG A 317 -1.62 -19.93 -7.18
N SER A 318 -2.53 -18.99 -7.33
CA SER A 318 -2.30 -17.59 -6.91
C SER A 318 -2.33 -17.42 -5.41
N PHE A 319 -3.25 -18.10 -4.70
CA PHE A 319 -3.51 -17.85 -3.30
C PHE A 319 -3.23 -19.06 -2.38
N LEU A 320 -2.98 -20.25 -2.95
CA LEU A 320 -2.91 -21.54 -2.24
C LEU A 320 -4.16 -21.78 -1.37
N GLU A 321 -5.30 -21.36 -1.88
CA GLU A 321 -6.63 -21.62 -1.35
C GLU A 321 -7.63 -21.81 -2.48
N THR A 322 -8.70 -22.55 -2.22
CA THR A 322 -9.81 -22.70 -3.18
C THR A 322 -10.84 -21.57 -3.00
N PRO A 323 -11.69 -21.29 -4.00
CA PRO A 323 -12.80 -20.37 -3.85
C PRO A 323 -13.74 -20.73 -2.69
N GLU A 324 -13.93 -22.02 -2.43
CA GLU A 324 -14.71 -22.53 -1.30
C GLU A 324 -14.09 -22.17 0.05
N GLU A 325 -12.79 -22.41 0.20
CA GLU A 325 -12.06 -22.07 1.43
C GLU A 325 -12.10 -20.57 1.71
N THR A 326 -12.06 -19.72 0.67
CA THR A 326 -12.26 -18.27 0.81
C THR A 326 -13.63 -17.95 1.39
N ILE A 327 -14.71 -18.55 0.88
CA ILE A 327 -16.08 -18.34 1.36
C ILE A 327 -16.25 -18.85 2.77
N GLU A 328 -15.75 -20.04 3.11
CA GLU A 328 -15.85 -20.64 4.44
C GLU A 328 -15.15 -19.82 5.51
N ARG A 329 -13.94 -19.35 5.26
CA ARG A 329 -13.18 -18.50 6.16
C ARG A 329 -13.95 -17.23 6.54
N THR A 330 -14.55 -16.59 5.54
CA THR A 330 -15.35 -15.37 5.78
C THR A 330 -16.56 -15.64 6.67
N ARG A 331 -17.21 -16.80 6.53
CA ARG A 331 -18.33 -17.19 7.40
C ARG A 331 -17.86 -17.40 8.84
N GLU A 332 -16.71 -18.00 9.05
CA GLU A 332 -16.16 -18.23 10.40
C GLU A 332 -15.79 -16.91 11.09
N ILE A 333 -15.20 -15.96 10.38
CA ILE A 333 -14.87 -14.63 10.89
C ILE A 333 -16.16 -13.91 11.30
N ASN A 334 -17.18 -13.87 10.44
CA ASN A 334 -18.45 -13.23 10.75
C ASN A 334 -19.15 -13.85 11.96
N ILE A 335 -19.08 -15.16 12.15
CA ILE A 335 -19.66 -15.85 13.32
C ILE A 335 -18.88 -15.50 14.59
N SER A 336 -17.57 -15.34 14.54
CA SER A 336 -16.76 -14.98 15.70
C SER A 336 -17.01 -13.54 16.16
N PHE A 337 -17.15 -12.59 15.24
CA PHE A 337 -17.53 -11.21 15.56
C PHE A 337 -18.93 -11.10 16.18
N THR A 338 -19.90 -11.87 15.67
CA THR A 338 -21.27 -11.85 16.22
C THR A 338 -21.31 -12.42 17.64
N LYS A 339 -20.50 -13.42 17.96
CA LYS A 339 -20.42 -14.00 19.31
C LYS A 339 -19.73 -13.08 20.32
N GLN A 340 -18.74 -12.26 19.89
CA GLN A 340 -18.09 -11.30 20.79
C GLN A 340 -18.97 -10.09 21.12
N ASN A 341 -19.83 -9.67 20.18
CA ASN A 341 -20.73 -8.52 20.37
C ASN A 341 -22.10 -8.88 20.94
N GLY A 342 -22.45 -10.16 21.04
CA GLY A 342 -23.73 -10.66 21.57
C GLY A 342 -23.73 -11.11 23.04
N GLY A 343 -22.64 -10.87 23.77
CA GLY A 343 -22.44 -11.33 25.15
C GLY A 343 -22.78 -10.34 26.27
N ASP A 344 -23.24 -9.12 25.95
CA ASP A 344 -23.66 -8.11 26.91
C ASP A 344 -25.10 -7.68 26.61
N SER A 345 -26.06 -8.51 26.99
CA SER A 345 -27.48 -8.13 27.14
C SER A 345 -28.06 -8.77 28.38
#